data_814790bc3ab8f457208aafb25903b90f
#
_entry.id   814790bc3ab8f457208aafb25903b90f
#
_cell.length_a   1.000
_cell.length_b   1.000
_cell.length_c   1.000
_cell.angle_alpha   90.00
_cell.angle_beta   90.00
_cell.angle_gamma   90.00
#
_symmetry.space_group_name_H-M   'P 1'
#
loop_
_entity.id
_entity.type
_entity.pdbx_description
1 polymer ?
#
loop_
_entity_poly.entity_id
_entity_poly.type
_entity_poly.pdbx_seq_one_letter_code
_entity_poly.pdbx_strand_id
1 'polypeptide(L)'
;MASRYCDVVSLNWYRRDASELALPDGVDAPVLIGEFHSSALDRNPGGTSGLMTAGQDDRAAAFEAYVGSVLRHRNLVGCHWFQLRDQPATGRFDGENAPIGFLDLADTPYPEMVAAARRVAAGMYALRAGAP
;
A
#
# COMPACT_ATOMS: atom_id res chain seq x y z
N MET A 1 -9.82 -7.00 21.87
CA MET A 1 -9.14 -7.30 20.60
C MET A 1 -10.20 -7.52 19.52
N ALA A 2 -10.07 -6.87 18.36
CA ALA A 2 -11.07 -6.88 17.28
C ALA A 2 -11.41 -8.29 16.77
N SER A 3 -10.43 -9.19 16.73
CA SER A 3 -10.57 -10.59 16.30
C SER A 3 -11.60 -11.42 17.10
N ARG A 4 -12.09 -10.92 18.23
CA ARG A 4 -13.16 -11.58 19.00
C ARG A 4 -14.56 -11.22 18.50
N TYR A 5 -14.66 -10.19 17.67
CA TYR A 5 -15.95 -9.60 17.29
C TYR A 5 -16.09 -9.39 15.78
N CYS A 6 -15.01 -9.61 15.01
CA CYS A 6 -14.98 -9.39 13.58
C CYS A 6 -14.49 -10.64 12.87
N ASP A 7 -15.14 -10.99 11.75
CA ASP A 7 -14.76 -12.11 10.90
C ASP A 7 -13.44 -11.83 10.15
N VAL A 8 -13.16 -10.56 9.87
CA VAL A 8 -11.92 -10.08 9.26
C VAL A 8 -11.35 -8.95 10.11
N VAL A 9 -10.07 -9.03 10.42
CA VAL A 9 -9.37 -7.96 11.15
C VAL A 9 -8.74 -7.01 10.12
N SER A 10 -9.05 -5.71 10.20
CA SER A 10 -8.38 -4.70 9.40
C SER A 10 -7.47 -3.84 10.26
N LEU A 11 -6.29 -3.51 9.72
CA LEU A 11 -5.33 -2.59 10.34
C LEU A 11 -4.54 -1.82 9.28
N ASN A 12 -4.09 -0.61 9.63
CA ASN A 12 -3.21 0.18 8.80
C ASN A 12 -1.77 -0.22 9.09
N TRP A 13 -0.99 -0.49 8.03
CA TRP A 13 0.38 -1.00 8.18
C TRP A 13 1.36 -0.20 7.31
N TYR A 14 1.84 0.92 7.84
CA TYR A 14 2.78 1.82 7.17
C TYR A 14 4.23 1.42 7.44
N ARG A 15 4.63 0.28 6.89
CA ARG A 15 5.99 -0.27 6.94
C ARG A 15 6.51 -0.49 5.53
N ARG A 16 7.77 -0.93 5.43
CA ARG A 16 8.39 -1.23 4.13
C ARG A 16 7.69 -2.39 3.41
N ASP A 17 7.25 -3.37 4.18
CA ASP A 17 6.49 -4.53 3.71
C ASP A 17 5.67 -5.14 4.86
N ALA A 18 4.96 -6.21 4.57
CA ALA A 18 4.09 -6.90 5.52
C ALA A 18 4.70 -8.19 6.09
N SER A 19 5.96 -8.50 5.80
CA SER A 19 6.61 -9.76 6.23
C SER A 19 6.76 -9.87 7.75
N GLU A 20 6.93 -8.74 8.44
CA GLU A 20 7.07 -8.67 9.89
C GLU A 20 5.72 -8.60 10.64
N LEU A 21 4.59 -8.59 9.92
CA LEU A 21 3.30 -8.59 10.57
C LEU A 21 3.08 -9.92 11.28
N ALA A 22 2.98 -9.87 12.60
CA ALA A 22 2.61 -11.01 13.42
C ALA A 22 1.26 -10.78 14.09
N LEU A 23 0.40 -11.78 14.05
CA LEU A 23 -0.83 -11.77 14.84
C LEU A 23 -0.51 -12.24 16.27
N PRO A 24 -1.24 -11.72 17.27
CA PRO A 24 -1.13 -12.22 18.63
C PRO A 24 -1.42 -13.73 18.70
N ASP A 25 -0.80 -14.42 19.66
CA ASP A 25 -1.01 -15.85 19.88
C ASP A 25 -2.49 -16.19 20.01
N GLY A 26 -2.88 -17.28 19.38
CA GLY A 26 -4.27 -17.77 19.36
C GLY A 26 -5.22 -17.01 18.45
N VAL A 27 -4.72 -16.05 17.65
CA VAL A 27 -5.52 -15.38 16.62
C VAL A 27 -5.29 -16.06 15.28
N ASP A 28 -6.29 -16.79 14.82
CA ASP A 28 -6.34 -17.36 13.46
C ASP A 28 -7.53 -16.74 12.71
N ALA A 29 -7.30 -15.53 12.19
CA ALA A 29 -8.31 -14.76 11.46
C ALA A 29 -7.72 -14.17 10.18
N PRO A 30 -8.52 -14.02 9.12
CA PRO A 30 -8.07 -13.28 7.93
C PRO A 30 -7.83 -11.83 8.30
N VAL A 31 -6.73 -11.27 7.77
CA VAL A 31 -6.32 -9.88 8.01
C VAL A 31 -6.29 -9.11 6.71
N LEU A 32 -6.83 -7.90 6.74
CA LEU A 32 -6.77 -6.94 5.66
C LEU A 32 -5.89 -5.76 6.08
N ILE A 33 -4.92 -5.39 5.24
CA ILE A 33 -4.24 -4.10 5.39
C ILE A 33 -5.19 -3.03 4.90
N GLY A 34 -5.74 -2.23 5.81
CA GLY A 34 -6.71 -1.18 5.51
C GLY A 34 -6.10 -0.01 4.77
N GLU A 35 -4.84 0.32 5.10
CA GLU A 35 -4.11 1.40 4.45
C GLU A 35 -2.60 1.13 4.43
N PHE A 36 -1.99 1.44 3.29
CA PHE A 36 -0.55 1.60 3.13
C PHE A 36 -0.26 2.54 1.97
N HIS A 37 0.87 3.23 1.98
CA HIS A 37 1.37 4.03 0.86
C HIS A 37 2.87 4.29 0.94
N SER A 38 3.40 4.85 -0.14
CA SER A 38 4.70 5.49 -0.22
C SER A 38 4.59 6.80 -1.00
N SER A 39 5.50 7.73 -0.76
CA SER A 39 5.56 9.03 -1.40
C SER A 39 6.88 9.24 -2.13
N ALA A 40 6.86 10.05 -3.19
CA ALA A 40 8.04 10.51 -3.91
C ALA A 40 7.87 11.98 -4.30
N LEU A 41 8.93 12.79 -4.20
CA LEU A 41 8.89 14.24 -4.39
C LEU A 41 9.46 14.70 -5.75
N ASP A 42 9.77 13.77 -6.63
CA ASP A 42 10.42 14.04 -7.92
C ASP A 42 9.55 14.79 -8.92
N ARG A 43 8.23 14.70 -8.80
CA ARG A 43 7.27 15.36 -9.72
C ARG A 43 6.33 16.35 -9.04
N ASN A 44 5.87 16.05 -7.84
CA ASN A 44 4.98 16.92 -7.09
C ASN A 44 5.60 17.28 -5.74
N PRO A 45 6.02 18.54 -5.55
CA PRO A 45 6.49 19.00 -4.26
C PRO A 45 5.34 18.98 -3.25
N GLY A 46 5.60 18.45 -2.08
CA GLY A 46 4.63 18.37 -0.98
C GLY A 46 5.31 17.84 0.27
N GLY A 47 4.53 17.48 1.26
CA GLY A 47 5.03 16.76 2.43
C GLY A 47 5.38 15.32 2.11
N THR A 48 6.00 14.66 3.06
CA THR A 48 6.28 13.22 2.99
C THR A 48 5.32 12.48 3.90
N SER A 49 4.84 11.33 3.46
CA SER A 49 4.02 10.44 4.28
C SER A 49 4.31 8.98 3.91
N GLY A 50 4.27 8.09 4.89
CA GLY A 50 4.60 6.70 4.72
C GLY A 50 6.09 6.47 4.39
N LEU A 51 6.38 5.51 3.53
CA LEU A 51 7.72 5.24 3.03
C LEU A 51 8.09 6.29 1.96
N MET A 52 9.14 7.05 2.23
CA MET A 52 9.68 7.98 1.23
C MET A 52 10.61 7.24 0.26
N THR A 53 10.44 7.49 -1.04
CA THR A 53 11.25 6.93 -2.13
C THR A 53 11.91 8.06 -2.94
N ALA A 54 12.96 7.74 -3.68
CA ALA A 54 13.72 8.74 -4.43
C ALA A 54 12.95 9.29 -5.66
N GLY A 55 12.08 8.46 -6.26
CA GLY A 55 11.29 8.85 -7.42
C GLY A 55 10.17 7.86 -7.69
N GLN A 56 9.42 8.09 -8.79
CA GLN A 56 8.24 7.28 -9.11
C GLN A 56 8.59 5.83 -9.46
N ASP A 57 9.76 5.56 -10.04
CA ASP A 57 10.21 4.19 -10.31
C ASP A 57 10.45 3.42 -9.01
N ASP A 58 11.13 4.03 -8.03
CA ASP A 58 11.36 3.43 -6.72
C ASP A 58 10.05 3.24 -5.95
N ARG A 59 9.11 4.18 -6.12
CA ARG A 59 7.78 4.13 -5.53
C ARG A 59 6.98 2.95 -6.11
N ALA A 60 7.03 2.76 -7.42
CA ALA A 60 6.43 1.62 -8.11
C ALA A 60 7.04 0.29 -7.64
N ALA A 61 8.36 0.22 -7.52
CA ALA A 61 9.06 -0.96 -6.99
C ALA A 61 8.67 -1.25 -5.52
N ALA A 62 8.55 -0.21 -4.69
CA ALA A 62 8.10 -0.34 -3.31
C ALA A 62 6.65 -0.86 -3.23
N PHE A 63 5.76 -0.39 -4.10
CA PHE A 63 4.40 -0.91 -4.21
C PHE A 63 4.38 -2.39 -4.55
N GLU A 64 5.13 -2.83 -5.57
CA GLU A 64 5.20 -4.24 -5.97
C GLU A 64 5.76 -5.13 -4.86
N ALA A 65 6.83 -4.68 -4.20
CA ALA A 65 7.43 -5.40 -3.08
C ALA A 65 6.44 -5.55 -1.92
N TYR A 66 5.74 -4.48 -1.58
CA TYR A 66 4.74 -4.49 -0.51
C TYR A 66 3.61 -5.46 -0.81
N VAL A 67 2.94 -5.31 -1.97
CA VAL A 67 1.83 -6.20 -2.34
C VAL A 67 2.30 -7.64 -2.47
N GLY A 68 3.50 -7.85 -3.01
CA GLY A 68 4.12 -9.18 -3.06
C GLY A 68 4.32 -9.80 -1.67
N SER A 69 4.69 -9.02 -0.65
CA SER A 69 4.79 -9.50 0.73
C SER A 69 3.44 -9.87 1.32
N VAL A 70 2.40 -9.08 1.04
CA VAL A 70 1.01 -9.39 1.44
C VAL A 70 0.54 -10.70 0.82
N LEU A 71 0.78 -10.90 -0.48
CA LEU A 71 0.38 -12.11 -1.19
C LEU A 71 1.04 -13.39 -0.67
N ARG A 72 2.27 -13.29 -0.14
CA ARG A 72 2.99 -14.43 0.47
C ARG A 72 2.62 -14.66 1.93
N HIS A 73 1.99 -13.71 2.58
CA HIS A 73 1.69 -13.82 4.00
C HIS A 73 0.43 -14.67 4.24
N ARG A 74 0.54 -15.69 5.09
CA ARG A 74 -0.53 -16.70 5.31
C ARG A 74 -1.88 -16.12 5.73
N ASN A 75 -1.89 -15.11 6.60
CA ASN A 75 -3.12 -14.54 7.17
C ASN A 75 -3.64 -13.31 6.41
N LEU A 76 -2.81 -12.68 5.54
CA LEU A 76 -3.23 -11.51 4.80
C LEU A 76 -4.06 -11.90 3.59
N VAL A 77 -5.26 -11.32 3.47
CA VAL A 77 -6.21 -11.59 2.39
C VAL A 77 -6.32 -10.43 1.40
N GLY A 78 -5.70 -9.30 1.69
CA GLY A 78 -5.67 -8.15 0.80
C GLY A 78 -5.02 -6.93 1.43
N CYS A 79 -4.88 -5.89 0.63
CA CYS A 79 -4.40 -4.59 1.07
C CYS A 79 -5.00 -3.47 0.22
N HIS A 80 -5.21 -2.31 0.84
CA HIS A 80 -5.73 -1.12 0.19
C HIS A 80 -4.67 -0.03 0.15
N TRP A 81 -4.43 0.49 -1.05
CA TRP A 81 -3.58 1.66 -1.21
C TRP A 81 -4.30 2.92 -0.73
N PHE A 82 -3.66 3.70 0.11
CA PHE A 82 -4.14 5.00 0.53
C PHE A 82 -3.29 6.08 -0.12
N GLN A 83 -3.77 6.79 -1.13
CA GLN A 83 -5.13 6.83 -1.69
C GLN A 83 -5.05 6.96 -3.23
N LEU A 84 -6.20 7.07 -3.92
CA LEU A 84 -6.24 7.15 -5.39
C LEU A 84 -5.56 8.40 -5.95
N ARG A 85 -5.79 9.58 -5.35
CA ARG A 85 -5.27 10.88 -5.77
C ARG A 85 -4.27 11.39 -4.73
N ASP A 86 -3.32 12.21 -5.18
CA ASP A 86 -2.46 12.97 -4.28
C ASP A 86 -3.27 13.82 -3.30
N GLN A 87 -2.71 14.05 -2.13
CA GLN A 87 -3.33 14.92 -1.15
C GLN A 87 -3.30 16.38 -1.64
N PRO A 88 -4.27 17.22 -1.27
CA PRO A 88 -4.32 18.61 -1.71
C PRO A 88 -3.04 19.39 -1.40
N ALA A 89 -2.56 20.19 -2.33
CA ALA A 89 -1.35 21.02 -2.13
C ALA A 89 -1.47 21.96 -0.91
N THR A 90 -2.69 22.40 -0.61
CA THR A 90 -3.00 23.24 0.56
C THR A 90 -3.07 22.46 1.87
N GLY A 91 -2.92 21.16 1.82
CA GLY A 91 -3.06 20.25 2.96
C GLY A 91 -4.50 19.78 3.19
N ARG A 92 -4.61 18.61 3.79
CA ARG A 92 -5.86 18.07 4.36
C ARG A 92 -6.15 18.77 5.70
N PHE A 93 -7.25 18.39 6.34
CA PHE A 93 -7.63 18.90 7.67
C PHE A 93 -6.57 18.65 8.77
N ASP A 94 -5.74 17.63 8.58
CA ASP A 94 -4.62 17.24 9.46
C ASP A 94 -3.27 17.85 9.02
N GLY A 95 -3.26 18.65 7.94
CA GLY A 95 -2.08 19.31 7.38
C GLY A 95 -1.28 18.47 6.39
N GLU A 96 -1.61 17.19 6.18
CA GLU A 96 -0.91 16.36 5.20
C GLU A 96 -1.16 16.82 3.77
N ASN A 97 -0.09 16.86 2.95
CA ASN A 97 -0.12 17.24 1.54
C ASN A 97 0.82 16.37 0.67
N ALA A 98 0.97 15.11 1.02
CA ALA A 98 1.92 14.22 0.37
C ALA A 98 1.45 13.74 -1.01
N PRO A 99 2.38 13.60 -1.99
CA PRO A 99 2.12 13.00 -3.29
C PRO A 99 2.13 11.47 -3.19
N ILE A 100 1.00 10.91 -2.81
CA ILE A 100 0.82 9.48 -2.52
C ILE A 100 -0.15 8.78 -3.47
N GLY A 101 -0.78 9.51 -4.39
CA GLY A 101 -1.81 8.99 -5.29
C GLY A 101 -1.30 8.06 -6.39
N PHE A 102 -2.22 7.37 -7.04
CA PHE A 102 -2.04 6.84 -8.40
C PHE A 102 -2.26 7.93 -9.45
N LEU A 103 -2.96 9.00 -9.06
CA LEU A 103 -3.20 10.19 -9.85
C LEU A 103 -2.61 11.40 -9.13
N ASP A 104 -2.08 12.34 -9.89
CA ASP A 104 -1.66 13.65 -9.37
C ASP A 104 -2.87 14.56 -9.09
N LEU A 105 -2.60 15.81 -8.71
CA LEU A 105 -3.64 16.80 -8.41
C LEU A 105 -4.44 17.26 -9.66
N ALA A 106 -3.93 17.00 -10.86
CA ALA A 106 -4.59 17.29 -12.13
C ALA A 106 -5.30 16.06 -12.73
N ASP A 107 -5.43 14.98 -11.93
CA ASP A 107 -5.98 13.70 -12.36
C ASP A 107 -5.13 12.99 -13.43
N THR A 108 -3.86 13.34 -13.55
CA THR A 108 -2.93 12.66 -14.46
C THR A 108 -2.36 11.40 -13.79
N PRO A 109 -2.49 10.23 -14.40
CA PRO A 109 -1.94 9.01 -13.83
C PRO A 109 -0.41 9.04 -13.74
N TYR A 110 0.14 8.51 -12.67
CA TYR A 110 1.55 8.14 -12.60
C TYR A 110 1.75 6.82 -13.35
N PRO A 111 2.35 6.84 -14.56
CA PRO A 111 2.42 5.66 -15.41
C PRO A 111 3.20 4.51 -14.77
N GLU A 112 4.21 4.81 -13.95
CA GLU A 112 5.01 3.83 -13.22
C GLU A 112 4.15 3.05 -12.22
N MET A 113 3.32 3.76 -11.45
CA MET A 113 2.40 3.18 -10.46
C MET A 113 1.32 2.32 -11.15
N VAL A 114 0.76 2.83 -12.25
CA VAL A 114 -0.25 2.08 -13.02
C VAL A 114 0.35 0.81 -13.62
N ALA A 115 1.57 0.89 -14.17
CA ALA A 115 2.26 -0.27 -14.71
C ALA A 115 2.58 -1.31 -13.62
N ALA A 116 3.04 -0.87 -12.45
CA ALA A 116 3.29 -1.73 -11.30
C ALA A 116 2.01 -2.45 -10.83
N ALA A 117 0.91 -1.72 -10.70
CA ALA A 117 -0.38 -2.31 -10.31
C ALA A 117 -0.85 -3.37 -11.33
N ARG A 118 -0.68 -3.12 -12.62
CA ARG A 118 -1.02 -4.10 -13.67
C ARG A 118 -0.15 -5.36 -13.60
N ARG A 119 1.17 -5.22 -13.34
CA ARG A 119 2.07 -6.38 -13.17
C ARG A 119 1.65 -7.23 -11.98
N VAL A 120 1.41 -6.58 -10.83
CA VAL A 120 0.94 -7.28 -9.62
C VAL A 120 -0.38 -7.99 -9.88
N ALA A 121 -1.37 -7.30 -10.47
CA ALA A 121 -2.67 -7.88 -10.74
C ALA A 121 -2.60 -9.10 -11.68
N ALA A 122 -1.73 -9.05 -12.69
CA ALA A 122 -1.55 -10.16 -13.62
C ALA A 122 -0.98 -11.43 -12.95
N GLY A 123 -0.13 -11.27 -11.94
CA GLY A 123 0.55 -12.39 -11.26
C GLY A 123 -0.02 -12.79 -9.90
N MET A 124 -1.00 -12.05 -9.34
CA MET A 124 -1.35 -12.17 -7.93
C MET A 124 -1.86 -13.54 -7.51
N TYR A 125 -2.67 -14.18 -8.32
CA TYR A 125 -3.23 -15.50 -7.99
C TYR A 125 -2.16 -16.59 -8.04
N ALA A 126 -1.26 -16.55 -9.02
CA ALA A 126 -0.15 -17.48 -9.11
C ALA A 126 0.79 -17.32 -7.91
N LEU A 127 1.13 -16.08 -7.56
CA LEU A 127 1.98 -15.78 -6.41
C LEU A 127 1.31 -16.22 -5.09
N ARG A 128 0.01 -15.99 -4.94
CA ARG A 128 -0.76 -16.39 -3.74
C ARG A 128 -0.82 -17.92 -3.61
N ALA A 129 -0.96 -18.64 -4.71
CA ALA A 129 -0.98 -20.10 -4.72
C ALA A 129 0.40 -20.74 -4.50
N GLY A 130 1.47 -19.93 -4.42
CA GLY A 130 2.83 -20.43 -4.27
C GLY A 130 3.42 -20.98 -5.57
N ALA A 131 2.87 -20.63 -6.73
CA ALA A 131 3.48 -20.95 -8.02
C ALA A 131 4.79 -20.17 -8.23
N PRO A 132 5.84 -20.78 -8.85
CA PRO A 132 7.12 -20.13 -9.09
C PRO A 132 7.04 -18.92 -10.03
#